data_0e665c7e457aca0c2d385c8d40c079f8
#
_entry.id   0e665c7e457aca0c2d385c8d40c079f8
#
_cell.length_a   1.000
_cell.length_b   1.000
_cell.length_c   1.000
_cell.angle_alpha   90.00
_cell.angle_beta   90.00
_cell.angle_gamma   90.00
#
_symmetry.space_group_name_H-M   'P 1'
#
loop_
_entity.id
_entity.type
_entity.pdbx_description
1 polymer ?
#
loop_
_entity_poly.entity_id
_entity_poly.type
_entity_poly.pdbx_seq_one_letter_code
_entity_poly.pdbx_strand_id
1 'polypeptide(L)'
;MYKQYGKVVSPMGCRAFLSPWYERGGIHKADENDQPIFVGRFNIGAISLHLPLIYAKAQKESKNFYEVLDYYMELIRKIHIRTYDYLGEMKASTNPLAYCEGGFLGGHLGIHDKIKPVLKSATASFGITALNELQELYNGKSLAEDGAFALEVMEYINKKVDEYKEKDGYLYAIYG
;
A
#
# COMPACT_ATOMS: atom_id res chain seq x y z
N MET A 1 1.76 6.01 15.57
CA MET A 1 0.66 6.69 14.87
C MET A 1 0.01 7.79 15.72
N TYR A 2 -0.57 7.53 16.90
CA TYR A 2 -1.16 8.64 17.69
C TYR A 2 -0.15 9.74 17.99
N LYS A 3 1.06 9.40 18.42
CA LYS A 3 2.14 10.38 18.66
C LYS A 3 2.55 11.16 17.40
N GLN A 4 2.40 10.55 16.23
CA GLN A 4 2.81 11.12 14.94
C GLN A 4 1.74 12.03 14.34
N TYR A 5 0.46 11.65 14.47
CA TYR A 5 -0.67 12.33 13.79
C TYR A 5 -1.66 12.99 14.75
N GLY A 6 -1.51 12.81 16.06
CA GLY A 6 -2.49 13.29 17.06
C GLY A 6 -3.87 12.65 16.95
N LYS A 7 -4.02 11.59 16.12
CA LYS A 7 -5.29 10.92 15.85
C LYS A 7 -5.16 9.41 16.05
N VAL A 8 -6.25 8.78 16.43
CA VAL A 8 -6.37 7.32 16.44
C VAL A 8 -6.58 6.84 15.01
N VAL A 9 -5.71 5.94 14.56
CA VAL A 9 -5.81 5.29 13.25
C VAL A 9 -6.20 3.84 13.48
N SER A 10 -7.39 3.47 13.04
CA SER A 10 -7.83 2.07 13.11
C SER A 10 -7.16 1.24 12.00
N PRO A 11 -6.72 0.01 12.30
CA PRO A 11 -6.29 -0.91 11.27
C PRO A 11 -7.49 -1.31 10.39
N MET A 12 -7.21 -1.53 9.11
CA MET A 12 -8.18 -2.11 8.17
C MET A 12 -7.95 -3.62 8.09
N GLY A 13 -8.97 -4.39 8.47
CA GLY A 13 -8.78 -5.82 8.69
C GLY A 13 -7.80 -6.06 9.84
N CYS A 14 -6.99 -7.12 9.77
CA CYS A 14 -6.13 -7.52 10.88
C CYS A 14 -4.76 -6.84 10.88
N ARG A 15 -4.25 -6.27 9.79
CA ARG A 15 -2.85 -5.80 9.69
C ARG A 15 -2.59 -4.59 8.79
N ALA A 16 -3.56 -4.16 7.99
CA ALA A 16 -3.37 -3.07 7.06
C ALA A 16 -3.72 -1.72 7.69
N PHE A 17 -2.89 -0.72 7.43
CA PHE A 17 -3.17 0.67 7.75
C PHE A 17 -3.22 1.48 6.46
N LEU A 18 -4.08 2.51 6.43
CA LEU A 18 -4.15 3.40 5.29
C LEU A 18 -2.97 4.38 5.30
N SER A 19 -2.41 4.63 4.14
CA SER A 19 -1.48 5.76 3.96
C SER A 19 -2.20 7.07 4.27
N PRO A 20 -1.52 8.08 4.84
CA PRO A 20 -2.12 9.38 5.06
C PRO A 20 -2.68 9.98 3.77
N TRP A 21 -3.87 10.54 3.84
CA TRP A 21 -4.48 11.42 2.84
C TRP A 21 -4.80 12.74 3.52
N TYR A 22 -4.27 13.82 3.01
CA TYR A 22 -4.44 15.14 3.62
C TYR A 22 -5.65 15.86 3.03
N GLU A 23 -6.39 16.55 3.90
CA GLU A 23 -7.67 17.16 3.55
C GLU A 23 -7.57 18.13 2.36
N ARG A 24 -6.50 18.93 2.32
CA ARG A 24 -6.27 19.93 1.28
C ARG A 24 -5.22 19.49 0.25
N GLY A 25 -4.17 18.84 0.68
CA GLY A 25 -3.04 18.48 -0.16
C GLY A 25 -3.09 17.09 -0.78
N GLY A 26 -4.01 16.23 -0.34
CA GLY A 26 -4.12 14.88 -0.89
C GLY A 26 -2.97 13.98 -0.43
N ILE A 27 -2.12 13.54 -1.35
CA ILE A 27 -0.97 12.66 -1.06
C ILE A 27 0.05 13.35 -0.17
N HIS A 28 0.28 14.64 -0.38
CA HIS A 28 1.21 15.48 0.39
C HIS A 28 0.45 16.51 1.21
N LYS A 29 1.07 16.95 2.30
CA LYS A 29 0.52 18.10 3.05
C LYS A 29 0.57 19.36 2.19
N ALA A 30 -0.53 20.12 2.16
CA ALA A 30 -0.53 21.46 1.57
C ALA A 30 0.29 22.45 2.42
N ASP A 31 0.21 22.33 3.76
CA ASP A 31 0.96 23.11 4.75
C ASP A 31 1.01 22.36 6.10
N GLU A 32 1.65 22.98 7.12
CA GLU A 32 1.80 22.39 8.45
C GLU A 32 0.48 22.12 9.18
N ASN A 33 -0.57 22.86 8.85
CA ASN A 33 -1.90 22.74 9.46
C ASN A 33 -2.80 21.72 8.73
N ASP A 34 -2.35 21.16 7.59
CA ASP A 34 -3.12 20.19 6.82
C ASP A 34 -3.21 18.86 7.56
N GLN A 35 -4.42 18.40 7.81
CA GLN A 35 -4.70 17.25 8.66
C GLN A 35 -4.90 15.97 7.87
N PRO A 36 -4.33 14.85 8.33
CA PRO A 36 -4.59 13.56 7.70
C PRO A 36 -6.00 13.06 8.01
N ILE A 37 -6.67 12.53 7.00
CA ILE A 37 -7.98 11.89 7.09
C ILE A 37 -7.79 10.38 6.97
N PHE A 38 -8.35 9.62 7.90
CA PHE A 38 -8.33 8.15 7.89
C PHE A 38 -9.74 7.54 7.83
N VAL A 39 -10.77 8.28 8.24
CA VAL A 39 -12.16 7.84 8.26
C VAL A 39 -12.78 7.95 6.86
N GLY A 40 -13.65 7.01 6.52
CA GLY A 40 -14.34 6.98 5.23
C GLY A 40 -13.43 6.60 4.04
N ARG A 41 -12.26 6.06 4.31
CA ARG A 41 -11.30 5.61 3.30
C ARG A 41 -11.18 4.09 3.30
N PHE A 42 -10.67 3.50 2.23
CA PHE A 42 -10.61 2.06 2.07
C PHE A 42 -9.33 1.61 1.34
N ASN A 43 -9.05 0.31 1.43
CA ASN A 43 -8.00 -0.35 0.68
C ASN A 43 -8.61 -1.06 -0.54
N ILE A 44 -8.06 -0.83 -1.73
CA ILE A 44 -8.57 -1.43 -2.97
C ILE A 44 -8.06 -2.84 -3.22
N GLY A 45 -7.05 -3.27 -2.50
CA GLY A 45 -6.47 -4.58 -2.65
C GLY A 45 -5.08 -4.68 -2.04
N ALA A 46 -4.70 -5.92 -1.73
CA ALA A 46 -3.41 -6.26 -1.18
C ALA A 46 -2.82 -7.43 -1.97
N ILE A 47 -1.56 -7.28 -2.38
CA ILE A 47 -0.81 -8.33 -3.08
C ILE A 47 0.49 -8.56 -2.33
N SER A 48 0.72 -9.81 -1.91
CA SER A 48 1.84 -10.15 -1.03
C SER A 48 3.06 -10.62 -1.80
N LEU A 49 4.23 -10.12 -1.39
CA LEU A 49 5.54 -10.63 -1.72
C LEU A 49 5.88 -11.80 -0.81
N HIS A 50 6.12 -12.96 -1.36
CA HIS A 50 6.65 -14.10 -0.62
C HIS A 50 8.18 -14.05 -0.66
N LEU A 51 8.78 -13.38 0.32
CA LEU A 51 10.21 -13.04 0.31
C LEU A 51 11.14 -14.26 0.21
N PRO A 52 10.90 -15.40 0.91
CA PRO A 52 11.73 -16.60 0.73
C PRO A 52 11.75 -17.14 -0.69
N LEU A 53 10.61 -17.13 -1.39
CA LEU A 53 10.56 -17.57 -2.79
C LEU A 53 11.34 -16.64 -3.73
N ILE A 54 11.28 -15.34 -3.48
CA ILE A 54 12.06 -14.34 -4.23
C ILE A 54 13.55 -14.57 -4.00
N TYR A 55 13.95 -14.81 -2.74
CA TYR A 55 15.34 -15.10 -2.40
C TYR A 55 15.83 -16.41 -3.06
N ALA A 56 15.07 -17.50 -2.93
CA ALA A 56 15.41 -18.78 -3.55
C ALA A 56 15.50 -18.68 -5.07
N LYS A 57 14.63 -17.89 -5.71
CA LYS A 57 14.69 -17.63 -7.14
C LYS A 57 15.95 -16.87 -7.53
N ALA A 58 16.33 -15.85 -6.78
CA ALA A 58 17.56 -15.11 -7.01
C ALA A 58 18.79 -16.02 -6.93
N GLN A 59 18.87 -16.88 -5.92
CA GLN A 59 19.93 -17.87 -5.78
C GLN A 59 19.98 -18.85 -6.96
N LYS A 60 18.82 -19.41 -7.34
CA LYS A 60 18.72 -20.36 -8.46
C LYS A 60 19.16 -19.75 -9.80
N GLU A 61 18.83 -18.49 -10.03
CA GLU A 61 19.15 -17.76 -11.27
C GLU A 61 20.50 -17.04 -11.21
N SER A 62 21.24 -17.13 -10.09
CA SER A 62 22.50 -16.40 -9.85
C SER A 62 22.36 -14.89 -10.06
N LYS A 63 21.20 -14.34 -9.65
CA LYS A 63 20.88 -12.92 -9.73
C LYS A 63 20.98 -12.26 -8.35
N ASN A 64 21.12 -10.94 -8.34
CA ASN A 64 20.98 -10.16 -7.11
C ASN A 64 19.55 -10.25 -6.57
N PHE A 65 19.40 -10.42 -5.26
CA PHE A 65 18.10 -10.49 -4.60
C PHE A 65 17.23 -9.26 -4.87
N TYR A 66 17.80 -8.07 -4.79
CA TYR A 66 17.06 -6.82 -5.02
C TYR A 66 16.60 -6.65 -6.47
N GLU A 67 17.35 -7.18 -7.43
CA GLU A 67 16.93 -7.19 -8.85
C GLU A 67 15.65 -8.03 -9.03
N VAL A 68 15.60 -9.20 -8.42
CA VAL A 68 14.42 -10.07 -8.47
C VAL A 68 13.26 -9.49 -7.67
N LEU A 69 13.55 -8.88 -6.52
CA LEU A 69 12.55 -8.17 -5.72
C LEU A 69 11.93 -7.00 -6.50
N ASP A 70 12.73 -6.17 -7.15
CA ASP A 70 12.27 -5.05 -7.97
C ASP A 70 11.35 -5.51 -9.10
N TYR A 71 11.67 -6.62 -9.75
CA TYR A 71 10.81 -7.19 -10.77
C TYR A 71 9.40 -7.50 -10.23
N TYR A 72 9.30 -8.15 -9.07
CA TYR A 72 8.00 -8.47 -8.47
C TYR A 72 7.29 -7.26 -7.91
N MET A 73 8.00 -6.31 -7.32
CA MET A 73 7.41 -5.04 -6.87
C MET A 73 6.82 -4.24 -8.04
N GLU A 74 7.53 -4.15 -9.16
CA GLU A 74 7.02 -3.47 -10.36
C GLU A 74 5.81 -4.23 -10.96
N LEU A 75 5.79 -5.56 -10.90
CA LEU A 75 4.63 -6.35 -11.31
C LEU A 75 3.40 -6.04 -10.45
N ILE A 76 3.56 -6.03 -9.13
CA ILE A 76 2.49 -5.67 -8.19
C ILE A 76 1.99 -4.24 -8.45
N ARG A 77 2.91 -3.29 -8.62
CA ARG A 77 2.58 -1.90 -8.98
C ARG A 77 1.69 -1.83 -10.22
N LYS A 78 2.05 -2.53 -11.31
CA LYS A 78 1.25 -2.59 -12.54
C LYS A 78 -0.13 -3.19 -12.31
N ILE A 79 -0.25 -4.22 -11.47
CA ILE A 79 -1.54 -4.82 -11.11
C ILE A 79 -2.38 -3.81 -10.33
N HIS A 80 -1.80 -3.07 -9.39
CA HIS A 80 -2.52 -2.03 -8.64
C HIS A 80 -3.01 -0.91 -9.56
N ILE A 81 -2.18 -0.41 -10.47
CA ILE A 81 -2.59 0.61 -11.45
C ILE A 81 -3.78 0.09 -12.29
N ARG A 82 -3.68 -1.13 -12.81
CA ARG A 82 -4.78 -1.76 -13.56
C ARG A 82 -6.05 -1.89 -12.71
N THR A 83 -5.92 -2.18 -11.43
CA THR A 83 -7.07 -2.25 -10.50
C THR A 83 -7.71 -0.87 -10.32
N TYR A 84 -6.92 0.18 -10.12
CA TYR A 84 -7.42 1.55 -10.06
C TYR A 84 -8.18 1.94 -11.33
N ASP A 85 -7.62 1.64 -12.50
CA ASP A 85 -8.26 1.95 -13.78
C ASP A 85 -9.56 1.18 -13.96
N TYR A 86 -9.55 -0.13 -13.69
CA TYR A 86 -10.74 -0.98 -13.81
C TYR A 86 -11.86 -0.53 -12.86
N LEU A 87 -11.54 -0.34 -11.58
CA LEU A 87 -12.53 0.12 -10.59
C LEU A 87 -13.01 1.53 -10.90
N GLY A 88 -12.12 2.41 -11.39
CA GLY A 88 -12.45 3.79 -11.74
C GLY A 88 -13.51 3.92 -12.82
N GLU A 89 -13.69 2.92 -13.67
CA GLU A 89 -14.73 2.87 -14.70
C GLU A 89 -16.09 2.40 -14.18
N MET A 90 -16.16 1.85 -12.96
CA MET A 90 -17.42 1.41 -12.36
C MET A 90 -18.30 2.62 -12.02
N LYS A 91 -19.63 2.43 -12.10
CA LYS A 91 -20.60 3.46 -11.75
C LYS A 91 -20.89 3.47 -10.24
N ALA A 92 -21.19 4.62 -9.69
CA ALA A 92 -21.58 4.79 -8.30
C ALA A 92 -22.80 3.95 -7.88
N SER A 93 -23.65 3.60 -8.85
CA SER A 93 -24.78 2.68 -8.65
C SER A 93 -24.40 1.27 -8.16
N THR A 94 -23.13 0.87 -8.27
CA THR A 94 -22.65 -0.44 -7.75
C THR A 94 -22.68 -0.50 -6.23
N ASN A 95 -22.53 0.64 -5.54
CA ASN A 95 -22.71 0.77 -4.09
C ASN A 95 -23.14 2.20 -3.74
N PRO A 96 -24.45 2.53 -3.84
CA PRO A 96 -24.94 3.88 -3.62
C PRO A 96 -24.63 4.43 -2.22
N LEU A 97 -24.70 3.61 -1.17
CA LEU A 97 -24.39 4.05 0.18
C LEU A 97 -22.93 4.55 0.31
N ALA A 98 -22.00 3.88 -0.35
CA ALA A 98 -20.59 4.25 -0.31
C ALA A 98 -20.28 5.45 -1.20
N TYR A 99 -20.84 5.48 -2.41
CA TYR A 99 -20.41 6.41 -3.46
C TYR A 99 -21.36 7.60 -3.70
N CYS A 100 -22.64 7.51 -3.27
CA CYS A 100 -23.59 8.60 -3.44
C CYS A 100 -23.99 9.25 -2.12
N GLU A 101 -24.12 8.45 -1.04
CA GLU A 101 -24.63 8.91 0.26
C GLU A 101 -23.51 9.24 1.28
N GLY A 102 -22.27 9.37 0.82
CA GLY A 102 -21.15 9.81 1.65
C GLY A 102 -20.53 8.72 2.54
N GLY A 103 -20.79 7.44 2.29
CA GLY A 103 -20.17 6.35 3.05
C GLY A 103 -18.64 6.30 2.90
N PHE A 104 -18.12 6.67 1.72
CA PHE A 104 -16.69 6.90 1.52
C PHE A 104 -16.37 8.39 1.37
N LEU A 105 -15.14 8.75 1.66
CA LEU A 105 -14.61 10.11 1.47
C LEU A 105 -14.73 10.51 -0.01
N GLY A 106 -15.43 11.61 -0.27
CA GLY A 106 -15.75 12.05 -1.63
C GLY A 106 -16.92 11.30 -2.28
N GLY A 107 -17.63 10.45 -1.52
CA GLY A 107 -18.76 9.64 -1.98
C GLY A 107 -20.08 10.41 -2.06
N HIS A 108 -20.11 11.55 -2.74
CA HIS A 108 -21.32 12.33 -3.06
C HIS A 108 -21.50 12.43 -4.57
N LEU A 109 -21.35 11.30 -5.26
CA LEU A 109 -21.46 11.19 -6.72
C LEU A 109 -22.91 11.00 -7.17
N GLY A 110 -23.20 11.39 -8.38
CA GLY A 110 -24.43 10.96 -9.04
C GLY A 110 -24.43 9.46 -9.32
N ILE A 111 -25.60 8.82 -9.28
CA ILE A 111 -25.74 7.35 -9.38
C ILE A 111 -25.14 6.74 -10.68
N HIS A 112 -25.03 7.55 -11.72
CA HIS A 112 -24.45 7.16 -13.02
C HIS A 112 -22.99 7.59 -13.19
N ASP A 113 -22.44 8.35 -12.24
CA ASP A 113 -21.06 8.82 -12.31
C ASP A 113 -20.08 7.68 -12.06
N LYS A 114 -18.86 7.81 -12.63
CA LYS A 114 -17.77 6.88 -12.37
C LYS A 114 -17.18 7.13 -10.99
N ILE A 115 -16.78 6.06 -10.29
CA ILE A 115 -16.22 6.16 -8.92
C ILE A 115 -14.76 6.62 -8.87
N LYS A 116 -14.12 6.85 -10.00
CA LYS A 116 -12.72 7.27 -10.11
C LYS A 116 -12.31 8.40 -9.15
N PRO A 117 -13.12 9.46 -8.91
CA PRO A 117 -12.77 10.50 -7.95
C PRO A 117 -12.60 10.01 -6.51
N VAL A 118 -13.40 9.03 -6.08
CA VAL A 118 -13.36 8.45 -4.74
C VAL A 118 -12.10 7.59 -4.55
N LEU A 119 -11.59 6.98 -5.60
CA LEU A 119 -10.39 6.14 -5.56
C LEU A 119 -9.10 6.91 -5.27
N LYS A 120 -9.09 8.24 -5.43
CA LYS A 120 -7.90 9.08 -5.17
C LYS A 120 -7.41 8.96 -3.72
N SER A 121 -8.33 8.80 -2.76
CA SER A 121 -8.00 8.63 -1.36
C SER A 121 -7.87 7.17 -0.92
N ALA A 122 -8.13 6.22 -1.82
CA ALA A 122 -7.98 4.80 -1.54
C ALA A 122 -6.51 4.38 -1.53
N THR A 123 -6.20 3.31 -0.80
CA THR A 123 -4.85 2.77 -0.69
C THR A 123 -4.77 1.40 -1.36
N ALA A 124 -3.70 1.12 -2.08
CA ALA A 124 -3.31 -0.22 -2.52
C ALA A 124 -2.13 -0.73 -1.71
N SER A 125 -2.12 -2.00 -1.33
CA SER A 125 -1.14 -2.50 -0.38
C SER A 125 -0.20 -3.54 -0.96
N PHE A 126 1.09 -3.38 -0.65
CA PHE A 126 2.14 -4.37 -0.85
C PHE A 126 2.26 -5.19 0.43
N GLY A 127 1.94 -6.48 0.36
CA GLY A 127 2.05 -7.37 1.50
C GLY A 127 3.47 -7.94 1.64
N ILE A 128 3.90 -8.10 2.88
CA ILE A 128 5.17 -8.74 3.21
C ILE A 128 4.87 -10.06 3.90
N THR A 129 5.40 -11.15 3.36
CA THR A 129 5.16 -12.48 3.91
C THR A 129 6.48 -13.19 4.17
N ALA A 130 6.56 -13.81 5.35
CA ALA A 130 7.66 -14.69 5.75
C ALA A 130 9.01 -13.97 5.87
N LEU A 131 9.02 -12.81 6.54
CA LEU A 131 10.24 -12.02 6.75
C LEU A 131 11.24 -12.75 7.67
N ASN A 132 10.76 -13.49 8.67
CA ASN A 132 11.62 -14.32 9.53
C ASN A 132 12.31 -15.42 8.73
N GLU A 133 11.56 -16.12 7.90
CA GLU A 133 12.09 -17.19 7.07
C GLU A 133 13.08 -16.67 6.02
N LEU A 134 12.88 -15.45 5.53
CA LEU A 134 13.89 -14.78 4.70
C LEU A 134 15.19 -14.59 5.44
N GLN A 135 15.14 -14.10 6.71
CA GLN A 135 16.31 -13.89 7.55
C GLN A 135 17.03 -15.22 7.83
N GLU A 136 16.27 -16.27 8.16
CA GLU A 136 16.82 -17.60 8.38
C GLU A 136 17.50 -18.19 7.14
N LEU A 137 16.92 -18.01 5.96
CA LEU A 137 17.54 -18.45 4.70
C LEU A 137 18.81 -17.67 4.37
N TYR A 138 18.89 -16.41 4.78
CA TYR A 138 20.05 -15.56 4.53
C TYR A 138 21.26 -15.95 5.38
N ASN A 139 21.09 -16.16 6.69
CA ASN A 139 22.21 -16.38 7.60
C ASN A 139 21.99 -17.42 8.71
N GLY A 140 20.89 -18.18 8.66
CA GLY A 140 20.57 -19.22 9.64
C GLY A 140 20.06 -18.73 10.99
N LYS A 141 19.78 -17.41 11.12
CA LYS A 141 19.29 -16.80 12.37
C LYS A 141 17.88 -16.28 12.22
N SER A 142 17.09 -16.36 13.29
CA SER A 142 15.76 -15.76 13.36
C SER A 142 15.82 -14.23 13.49
N LEU A 143 14.70 -13.53 13.27
CA LEU A 143 14.60 -12.09 13.51
C LEU A 143 14.91 -11.68 14.95
N ALA A 144 14.65 -12.57 15.91
CA ALA A 144 14.96 -12.32 17.33
C ALA A 144 16.46 -12.36 17.64
N GLU A 145 17.24 -13.12 16.85
CA GLU A 145 18.68 -13.29 17.01
C GLU A 145 19.48 -12.29 16.18
N ASP A 146 19.00 -12.00 14.96
CA ASP A 146 19.65 -11.07 14.04
C ASP A 146 18.64 -10.62 12.97
N GLY A 147 18.15 -9.42 13.09
CA GLY A 147 17.17 -8.84 12.16
C GLY A 147 17.77 -7.85 11.15
N ALA A 148 19.10 -7.75 11.03
CA ALA A 148 19.73 -6.68 10.25
C ALA A 148 19.38 -6.75 8.76
N PHE A 149 19.44 -7.91 8.14
CA PHE A 149 19.09 -8.08 6.72
C PHE A 149 17.60 -7.85 6.49
N ALA A 150 16.75 -8.36 7.37
CA ALA A 150 15.31 -8.14 7.28
C ALA A 150 14.95 -6.64 7.37
N LEU A 151 15.62 -5.89 8.25
CA LEU A 151 15.45 -4.44 8.37
C LEU A 151 15.88 -3.73 7.08
N GLU A 152 17.04 -4.07 6.53
CA GLU A 152 17.53 -3.52 5.26
C GLU A 152 16.52 -3.75 4.12
N VAL A 153 15.97 -4.97 4.03
CA VAL A 153 14.95 -5.30 3.02
C VAL A 153 13.68 -4.47 3.22
N MET A 154 13.23 -4.29 4.46
CA MET A 154 12.05 -3.47 4.75
C MET A 154 12.27 -2.00 4.43
N GLU A 155 13.44 -1.44 4.73
CA GLU A 155 13.80 -0.06 4.36
C GLU A 155 13.84 0.11 2.84
N TYR A 156 14.41 -0.87 2.13
CA TYR A 156 14.42 -0.88 0.66
C TYR A 156 13.01 -0.89 0.07
N ILE A 157 12.13 -1.77 0.56
CA ILE A 157 10.73 -1.86 0.11
C ILE A 157 9.99 -0.54 0.40
N ASN A 158 10.17 0.05 1.59
CA ASN A 158 9.56 1.33 1.94
C ASN A 158 9.97 2.43 0.96
N LYS A 159 11.26 2.56 0.69
CA LYS A 159 11.78 3.53 -0.29
C LYS A 159 11.15 3.34 -1.67
N LYS A 160 11.06 2.10 -2.16
CA LYS A 160 10.43 1.79 -3.45
C LYS A 160 8.94 2.14 -3.49
N VAL A 161 8.21 1.84 -2.42
CA VAL A 161 6.78 2.18 -2.32
C VAL A 161 6.58 3.69 -2.32
N ASP A 162 7.47 4.46 -1.67
CA ASP A 162 7.43 5.92 -1.72
C ASP A 162 7.75 6.47 -3.12
N GLU A 163 8.76 5.92 -3.80
CA GLU A 163 9.05 6.25 -5.21
C GLU A 163 7.84 6.00 -6.12
N TYR A 164 7.10 4.91 -5.89
CA TYR A 164 5.89 4.60 -6.66
C TYR A 164 4.75 5.57 -6.39
N LYS A 165 4.56 6.01 -5.14
CA LYS A 165 3.58 7.06 -4.81
C LYS A 165 3.85 8.35 -5.59
N GLU A 166 5.10 8.80 -5.58
CA GLU A 166 5.50 10.01 -6.32
C GLU A 166 5.29 9.87 -7.83
N LYS A 167 5.62 8.69 -8.37
CA LYS A 167 5.54 8.43 -9.82
C LYS A 167 4.11 8.35 -10.33
N ASP A 168 3.22 7.69 -9.56
CA ASP A 168 1.88 7.33 -10.02
C ASP A 168 0.79 8.27 -9.53
N GLY A 169 1.06 9.01 -8.45
CA GLY A 169 0.03 9.81 -7.77
C GLY A 169 -1.03 8.96 -7.07
N TYR A 170 -0.75 7.68 -6.79
CA TYR A 170 -1.60 6.78 -6.02
C TYR A 170 -1.05 6.54 -4.63
N LEU A 171 -1.94 6.23 -3.69
CA LEU A 171 -1.55 5.86 -2.34
C LEU A 171 -1.20 4.37 -2.27
N TYR A 172 0.05 4.10 -1.92
CA TYR A 172 0.52 2.76 -1.62
C TYR A 172 0.88 2.63 -0.15
N ALA A 173 0.71 1.43 0.41
CA ALA A 173 1.11 1.08 1.77
C ALA A 173 1.75 -0.30 1.82
N ILE A 174 2.50 -0.55 2.87
CA ILE A 174 3.02 -1.88 3.20
C ILE A 174 2.19 -2.46 4.33
N TYR A 175 1.93 -3.76 4.29
CA TYR A 175 1.31 -4.50 5.39
C TYR A 175 1.98 -5.86 5.57
N GLY A 176 1.95 -6.42 6.78
CA GLY A 176 2.52 -7.73 7.09
C GLY A 176 2.24 -8.18 8.50
#